data_e9504fa53a58755d3119a5b81732800a
#
_entry.id   e9504fa53a58755d3119a5b81732800a
#
_cell.length_a   1.000
_cell.length_b   1.000
_cell.length_c   1.000
_cell.angle_alpha   90.00
_cell.angle_beta   90.00
_cell.angle_gamma   90.00
#
_symmetry.space_group_name_H-M   'P 1'
#
loop_
_entity.id
_entity.type
_entity.pdbx_description
1 polymer ?
#
loop_
_entity_poly.entity_id
_entity_poly.type
_entity_poly.pdbx_seq_one_letter_code
_entity_poly.pdbx_strand_id
1 'polypeptide(L)'
;MKTWQGKRYWLVGASEGLGLALARQINAAGAEVVLSARSEARLAQAVAQMPGKASAVAMDVADSASVRSAAEAVGEVDGVVFLAGVYWPMKVQDWNADQVEAMCDVNFTGCARVVGAILPSMVARGQGHVVITGSLSGFRGLPGATGYAASKAGVMAMAESLYADLRGSGITVQLANPGFIRTRLTEKNDFSMPFLMEPEDAAREMFDLMQTDRFKASFPTVFSWLFRLSQFLPDWAYYRLFAPK
;
A
#
# COMPACT_ATOMS: atom_id res chain seq x y z
N MET A 1 -1.07 -19.18 13.14
CA MET A 1 -0.97 -18.74 11.73
C MET A 1 -2.36 -18.68 11.15
N LYS A 2 -2.70 -17.61 10.42
CA LYS A 2 -3.99 -17.52 9.73
C LYS A 2 -4.05 -18.57 8.61
N THR A 3 -5.21 -19.18 8.40
CA THR A 3 -5.44 -20.12 7.31
C THR A 3 -5.70 -19.33 6.02
N TRP A 4 -4.89 -19.58 5.00
CA TRP A 4 -5.03 -18.96 3.66
C TRP A 4 -5.86 -19.80 2.71
N GLN A 5 -5.89 -21.12 2.95
CA GLN A 5 -6.63 -22.06 2.11
C GLN A 5 -8.11 -21.69 2.04
N GLY A 6 -8.63 -21.58 0.82
CA GLY A 6 -10.02 -21.23 0.56
C GLY A 6 -10.36 -19.73 0.75
N LYS A 7 -9.39 -18.90 1.11
CA LYS A 7 -9.54 -17.46 1.19
C LYS A 7 -9.37 -16.80 -0.16
N ARG A 8 -10.05 -15.67 -0.36
CA ARG A 8 -10.00 -14.86 -1.58
C ARG A 8 -9.56 -13.45 -1.27
N TYR A 9 -8.48 -13.00 -1.92
CA TYR A 9 -7.86 -11.70 -1.67
C TYR A 9 -7.82 -10.84 -2.95
N TRP A 10 -8.25 -9.59 -2.82
CA TRP A 10 -8.12 -8.59 -3.88
C TRP A 10 -6.88 -7.73 -3.63
N LEU A 11 -5.91 -7.75 -4.58
CA LEU A 11 -4.69 -6.97 -4.50
C LEU A 11 -4.72 -5.86 -5.55
N VAL A 12 -4.75 -4.61 -5.09
CA VAL A 12 -4.81 -3.42 -5.93
C VAL A 12 -3.42 -2.80 -6.10
N GLY A 13 -2.94 -2.74 -7.35
CA GLY A 13 -1.56 -2.35 -7.66
C GLY A 13 -0.61 -3.56 -7.72
N ALA A 14 -1.09 -4.70 -8.22
CA ALA A 14 -0.38 -5.99 -8.15
C ALA A 14 0.14 -6.53 -9.48
N SER A 15 0.31 -5.67 -10.50
CA SER A 15 0.86 -6.09 -11.80
C SER A 15 2.39 -6.17 -11.84
N GLU A 16 3.10 -5.65 -10.83
CA GLU A 16 4.56 -5.62 -10.76
C GLU A 16 5.06 -5.32 -9.33
N GLY A 17 6.39 -5.39 -9.13
CA GLY A 17 7.06 -4.98 -7.90
C GLY A 17 6.50 -5.64 -6.64
N LEU A 18 6.35 -4.85 -5.57
CA LEU A 18 5.86 -5.33 -4.27
C LEU A 18 4.50 -6.05 -4.38
N GLY A 19 3.57 -5.50 -5.17
CA GLY A 19 2.23 -6.06 -5.30
C GLY A 19 2.25 -7.44 -5.95
N LEU A 20 3.03 -7.63 -7.01
CA LEU A 20 3.20 -8.94 -7.66
C LEU A 20 3.90 -9.94 -6.74
N ALA A 21 4.96 -9.52 -6.04
CA ALA A 21 5.69 -10.38 -5.12
C ALA A 21 4.80 -10.85 -3.96
N LEU A 22 3.99 -9.94 -3.38
CA LEU A 22 3.04 -10.28 -2.31
C LEU A 22 1.92 -11.19 -2.81
N ALA A 23 1.39 -10.93 -4.02
CA ALA A 23 0.36 -11.78 -4.62
C ALA A 23 0.83 -13.22 -4.78
N ARG A 24 2.08 -13.43 -5.21
CA ARG A 24 2.68 -14.78 -5.30
C ARG A 24 2.75 -15.47 -3.94
N GLN A 25 3.14 -14.76 -2.89
CA GLN A 25 3.24 -15.34 -1.54
C GLN A 25 1.87 -15.73 -0.98
N ILE A 26 0.87 -14.86 -1.10
CA ILE A 26 -0.50 -15.12 -0.67
C ILE A 26 -1.10 -16.31 -1.44
N ASN A 27 -0.88 -16.33 -2.76
CA ASN A 27 -1.37 -17.40 -3.62
C ASN A 27 -0.67 -18.75 -3.35
N ALA A 28 0.66 -18.73 -3.15
CA ALA A 28 1.41 -19.92 -2.75
C ALA A 28 0.99 -20.46 -1.37
N ALA A 29 0.50 -19.62 -0.48
CA ALA A 29 -0.06 -20.03 0.81
C ALA A 29 -1.47 -20.67 0.70
N GLY A 30 -2.08 -20.66 -0.50
CA GLY A 30 -3.33 -21.35 -0.80
C GLY A 30 -4.56 -20.45 -0.99
N ALA A 31 -4.39 -19.12 -0.96
CA ALA A 31 -5.49 -18.21 -1.25
C ALA A 31 -5.67 -17.99 -2.76
N GLU A 32 -6.91 -17.81 -3.19
CA GLU A 32 -7.23 -17.25 -4.48
C GLU A 32 -6.88 -15.75 -4.47
N VAL A 33 -6.24 -15.25 -5.53
CA VAL A 33 -5.92 -13.84 -5.67
C VAL A 33 -6.60 -13.22 -6.88
N VAL A 34 -7.16 -12.03 -6.70
CA VAL A 34 -7.65 -11.18 -7.78
C VAL A 34 -6.71 -9.97 -7.87
N LEU A 35 -6.08 -9.79 -9.02
CA LEU A 35 -5.10 -8.74 -9.23
C LEU A 35 -5.74 -7.57 -9.98
N SER A 36 -5.53 -6.33 -9.51
CA SER A 36 -5.97 -5.14 -10.21
C SER A 36 -4.85 -4.15 -10.43
N ALA A 37 -4.81 -3.59 -11.62
CA ALA A 37 -3.96 -2.50 -12.08
C ALA A 37 -4.53 -1.94 -13.39
N ARG A 38 -3.94 -0.86 -13.92
CA ARG A 38 -4.42 -0.22 -15.15
C ARG A 38 -4.12 -1.02 -16.43
N SER A 39 -3.04 -1.76 -16.47
CA SER A 39 -2.57 -2.46 -17.68
C SER A 39 -3.03 -3.91 -17.72
N GLU A 40 -4.00 -4.22 -18.58
CA GLU A 40 -4.48 -5.59 -18.83
C GLU A 40 -3.35 -6.54 -19.24
N ALA A 41 -2.46 -6.08 -20.11
CA ALA A 41 -1.34 -6.91 -20.57
C ALA A 41 -0.39 -7.32 -19.42
N ARG A 42 -0.06 -6.38 -18.51
CA ARG A 42 0.75 -6.71 -17.33
C ARG A 42 0.01 -7.57 -16.33
N LEU A 43 -1.30 -7.37 -16.18
CA LEU A 43 -2.13 -8.21 -15.33
C LEU A 43 -2.18 -9.65 -15.84
N ALA A 44 -2.33 -9.86 -17.15
CA ALA A 44 -2.31 -11.19 -17.75
C ALA A 44 -0.96 -11.89 -17.50
N GLN A 45 0.16 -11.16 -17.66
CA GLN A 45 1.49 -11.67 -17.34
C GLN A 45 1.65 -11.99 -15.84
N ALA A 46 1.08 -11.16 -14.97
CA ALA A 46 1.11 -11.39 -13.52
C ALA A 46 0.31 -12.62 -13.13
N VAL A 47 -0.89 -12.79 -13.66
CA VAL A 47 -1.75 -13.98 -13.42
C VAL A 47 -1.05 -15.26 -13.88
N ALA A 48 -0.41 -15.25 -15.05
CA ALA A 48 0.33 -16.41 -15.57
C ALA A 48 1.49 -16.87 -14.66
N GLN A 49 1.94 -16.02 -13.74
CA GLN A 49 3.03 -16.33 -12.80
C GLN A 49 2.52 -16.83 -11.43
N MET A 50 1.20 -16.94 -11.24
CA MET A 50 0.65 -17.38 -9.97
C MET A 50 0.68 -18.92 -9.86
N PRO A 51 1.11 -19.47 -8.72
CA PRO A 51 1.17 -20.92 -8.55
C PRO A 51 -0.20 -21.58 -8.36
N GLY A 52 -1.22 -20.82 -7.98
CA GLY A 52 -2.58 -21.29 -7.71
C GLY A 52 -3.65 -20.47 -8.44
N LYS A 53 -4.89 -20.55 -7.95
CA LYS A 53 -6.03 -19.85 -8.55
C LYS A 53 -5.85 -18.34 -8.50
N ALA A 54 -5.86 -17.70 -9.66
CA ALA A 54 -5.70 -16.27 -9.81
C ALA A 54 -6.54 -15.73 -10.98
N SER A 55 -6.98 -14.50 -10.84
CA SER A 55 -7.68 -13.75 -11.88
C SER A 55 -7.26 -12.29 -11.86
N ALA A 56 -7.68 -11.55 -12.87
CA ALA A 56 -7.39 -10.12 -12.97
C ALA A 56 -8.62 -9.32 -13.34
N VAL A 57 -8.71 -8.11 -12.81
CA VAL A 57 -9.72 -7.09 -13.16
C VAL A 57 -8.97 -5.78 -13.37
N ALA A 58 -8.97 -5.26 -14.59
CA ALA A 58 -8.34 -3.98 -14.90
C ALA A 58 -9.09 -2.85 -14.19
N MET A 59 -8.33 -1.91 -13.59
CA MET A 59 -8.91 -0.82 -12.81
C MET A 59 -7.96 0.37 -12.73
N ASP A 60 -8.49 1.57 -12.86
CA ASP A 60 -7.81 2.81 -12.45
C ASP A 60 -8.38 3.30 -11.12
N VAL A 61 -7.54 3.37 -10.10
CA VAL A 61 -7.93 3.85 -8.77
C VAL A 61 -8.24 5.37 -8.74
N ALA A 62 -7.78 6.12 -9.74
CA ALA A 62 -8.10 7.53 -9.91
C ALA A 62 -9.52 7.76 -10.46
N ASP A 63 -10.15 6.74 -11.04
CA ASP A 63 -11.52 6.79 -11.55
C ASP A 63 -12.50 6.05 -10.63
N SER A 64 -13.43 6.80 -10.04
CA SER A 64 -14.44 6.23 -9.13
C SER A 64 -15.41 5.25 -9.83
N ALA A 65 -15.69 5.43 -11.12
CA ALA A 65 -16.55 4.50 -11.86
C ALA A 65 -15.81 3.19 -12.13
N SER A 66 -14.52 3.28 -12.52
CA SER A 66 -13.65 2.13 -12.69
C SER A 66 -13.52 1.31 -11.41
N VAL A 67 -13.36 1.97 -10.25
CA VAL A 67 -13.27 1.28 -8.95
C VAL A 67 -14.57 0.55 -8.62
N ARG A 68 -15.73 1.18 -8.81
CA ARG A 68 -17.04 0.53 -8.56
C ARG A 68 -17.25 -0.69 -9.45
N SER A 69 -17.06 -0.54 -10.76
CA SER A 69 -17.17 -1.65 -11.71
C SER A 69 -16.21 -2.80 -11.39
N ALA A 70 -14.98 -2.47 -11.01
CA ALA A 70 -14.02 -3.49 -10.61
C ALA A 70 -14.43 -4.21 -9.32
N ALA A 71 -14.92 -3.49 -8.31
CA ALA A 71 -15.41 -4.09 -7.07
C ALA A 71 -16.61 -5.03 -7.31
N GLU A 72 -17.52 -4.65 -8.19
CA GLU A 72 -18.64 -5.52 -8.62
C GLU A 72 -18.15 -6.78 -9.34
N ALA A 73 -17.20 -6.65 -10.28
CA ALA A 73 -16.61 -7.77 -11.00
C ALA A 73 -15.79 -8.71 -10.10
N VAL A 74 -15.07 -8.14 -9.12
CA VAL A 74 -14.34 -8.88 -8.10
C VAL A 74 -15.31 -9.63 -7.19
N GLY A 75 -16.42 -9.02 -6.80
CA GLY A 75 -17.39 -9.62 -5.89
C GLY A 75 -16.85 -9.76 -4.45
N GLU A 76 -17.38 -10.75 -3.74
CA GLU A 76 -17.02 -10.96 -2.34
C GLU A 76 -15.57 -11.44 -2.17
N VAL A 77 -14.85 -10.83 -1.22
CA VAL A 77 -13.48 -11.20 -0.85
C VAL A 77 -13.30 -11.25 0.67
N ASP A 78 -12.41 -12.10 1.14
CA ASP A 78 -12.02 -12.17 2.55
C ASP A 78 -11.08 -11.02 2.92
N GLY A 79 -10.30 -10.52 1.97
CA GLY A 79 -9.41 -9.40 2.21
C GLY A 79 -9.10 -8.55 0.99
N VAL A 80 -8.73 -7.31 1.24
CA VAL A 80 -8.24 -6.36 0.25
C VAL A 80 -6.87 -5.84 0.67
N VAL A 81 -5.94 -5.77 -0.29
CA VAL A 81 -4.60 -5.21 -0.08
C VAL A 81 -4.40 -4.05 -1.05
N PHE A 82 -4.27 -2.85 -0.52
CA PHE A 82 -4.01 -1.65 -1.33
C PHE A 82 -2.52 -1.37 -1.42
N LEU A 83 -1.96 -1.54 -2.63
CA LEU A 83 -0.55 -1.34 -2.94
C LEU A 83 -0.34 -0.32 -4.08
N ALA A 84 -1.44 0.12 -4.73
CA ALA A 84 -1.32 1.10 -5.80
C ALA A 84 -0.68 2.40 -5.29
N GLY A 85 0.19 2.96 -6.11
CA GLY A 85 0.83 4.22 -5.79
C GLY A 85 1.63 4.77 -6.95
N VAL A 86 1.79 6.09 -6.92
CA VAL A 86 2.66 6.84 -7.83
C VAL A 86 3.55 7.76 -7.01
N TYR A 87 4.71 8.07 -7.59
CA TYR A 87 5.70 8.93 -6.94
C TYR A 87 6.47 9.75 -7.99
N TRP A 88 6.65 11.00 -7.70
CA TRP A 88 7.58 11.91 -8.39
C TRP A 88 8.36 12.69 -7.34
N PRO A 89 9.71 12.52 -7.28
CA PRO A 89 10.55 13.37 -6.45
C PRO A 89 10.45 14.82 -6.97
N MET A 90 10.26 15.77 -6.06
CA MET A 90 10.01 17.16 -6.47
C MET A 90 10.43 18.13 -5.37
N LYS A 91 11.34 19.03 -5.69
CA LYS A 91 11.61 20.20 -4.85
C LYS A 91 10.48 21.23 -5.03
N VAL A 92 10.22 22.03 -4.01
CA VAL A 92 9.16 23.06 -4.07
C VAL A 92 9.43 24.09 -5.19
N GLN A 93 10.70 24.33 -5.53
CA GLN A 93 11.10 25.21 -6.63
C GLN A 93 10.65 24.69 -8.01
N ASP A 94 10.52 23.38 -8.14
CA ASP A 94 10.13 22.70 -9.39
C ASP A 94 8.68 22.17 -9.32
N TRP A 95 7.80 22.90 -8.62
CA TRP A 95 6.44 22.47 -8.35
C TRP A 95 5.66 22.12 -9.63
N ASN A 96 5.16 20.90 -9.68
CA ASN A 96 4.27 20.44 -10.74
C ASN A 96 2.93 20.02 -10.12
N ALA A 97 1.89 20.82 -10.34
CA ALA A 97 0.57 20.63 -9.74
C ALA A 97 -0.04 19.28 -10.12
N ASP A 98 0.04 18.91 -11.40
CA ASP A 98 -0.56 17.65 -11.90
C ASP A 98 0.06 16.43 -11.22
N GLN A 99 1.39 16.45 -10.99
CA GLN A 99 2.06 15.34 -10.30
C GLN A 99 1.69 15.28 -8.81
N VAL A 100 1.54 16.43 -8.15
CA VAL A 100 1.12 16.47 -6.73
C VAL A 100 -0.31 15.99 -6.59
N GLU A 101 -1.22 16.47 -7.45
CA GLU A 101 -2.61 16.02 -7.49
C GLU A 101 -2.70 14.52 -7.76
N ALA A 102 -1.96 14.00 -8.75
CA ALA A 102 -1.93 12.58 -9.05
C ALA A 102 -1.41 11.72 -7.89
N MET A 103 -0.41 12.20 -7.13
CA MET A 103 0.05 11.51 -5.92
C MET A 103 -1.04 11.47 -4.84
N CYS A 104 -1.77 12.56 -4.64
CA CYS A 104 -2.89 12.58 -3.68
C CYS A 104 -4.05 11.72 -4.17
N ASP A 105 -4.42 11.85 -5.44
CA ASP A 105 -5.58 11.13 -5.99
C ASP A 105 -5.35 9.62 -6.06
N VAL A 106 -4.21 9.16 -6.58
CA VAL A 106 -3.91 7.72 -6.68
C VAL A 106 -3.63 7.12 -5.31
N ASN A 107 -2.71 7.74 -4.52
CA ASN A 107 -2.21 7.09 -3.30
C ASN A 107 -3.22 7.15 -2.15
N PHE A 108 -3.91 8.29 -1.97
CA PHE A 108 -4.83 8.50 -0.86
C PHE A 108 -6.29 8.36 -1.28
N THR A 109 -6.78 9.17 -2.20
CA THR A 109 -8.19 9.13 -2.61
C THR A 109 -8.54 7.80 -3.28
N GLY A 110 -7.63 7.24 -4.08
CA GLY A 110 -7.76 5.91 -4.68
C GLY A 110 -7.86 4.80 -3.63
N CYS A 111 -7.08 4.89 -2.55
CA CYS A 111 -7.20 3.99 -1.41
C CYS A 111 -8.58 4.11 -0.76
N ALA A 112 -9.05 5.33 -0.50
CA ALA A 112 -10.37 5.58 0.08
C ALA A 112 -11.51 5.05 -0.81
N ARG A 113 -11.40 5.20 -2.14
CA ARG A 113 -12.38 4.65 -3.10
C ARG A 113 -12.44 3.12 -3.01
N VAL A 114 -11.29 2.44 -3.03
CA VAL A 114 -11.23 0.98 -2.97
C VAL A 114 -11.75 0.44 -1.65
N VAL A 115 -11.30 1.02 -0.52
CA VAL A 115 -11.80 0.63 0.80
C VAL A 115 -13.29 0.89 0.91
N GLY A 116 -13.78 2.06 0.46
CA GLY A 116 -15.21 2.40 0.46
C GLY A 116 -16.09 1.47 -0.36
N ALA A 117 -15.56 0.90 -1.45
CA ALA A 117 -16.30 -0.07 -2.27
C ALA A 117 -16.44 -1.46 -1.61
N ILE A 118 -15.52 -1.86 -0.74
CA ILE A 118 -15.48 -3.22 -0.15
C ILE A 118 -15.91 -3.23 1.32
N LEU A 119 -15.57 -2.21 2.09
CA LEU A 119 -15.79 -2.19 3.53
C LEU A 119 -17.26 -2.38 3.95
N PRO A 120 -18.28 -1.79 3.27
CA PRO A 120 -19.67 -2.00 3.67
C PRO A 120 -20.08 -3.48 3.68
N SER A 121 -19.62 -4.26 2.71
CA SER A 121 -19.93 -5.70 2.66
C SER A 121 -19.21 -6.47 3.76
N MET A 122 -17.97 -6.11 4.09
CA MET A 122 -17.23 -6.71 5.21
C MET A 122 -17.90 -6.39 6.55
N VAL A 123 -18.36 -5.15 6.74
CA VAL A 123 -19.11 -4.75 7.95
C VAL A 123 -20.40 -5.53 8.08
N ALA A 124 -21.17 -5.67 7.01
CA ALA A 124 -22.42 -6.42 7.01
C ALA A 124 -22.22 -7.91 7.37
N ARG A 125 -21.08 -8.50 6.99
CA ARG A 125 -20.74 -9.90 7.34
C ARG A 125 -20.08 -10.06 8.70
N GLY A 126 -19.60 -8.97 9.31
CA GLY A 126 -18.83 -9.01 10.55
C GLY A 126 -17.46 -9.69 10.38
N GLN A 127 -16.92 -9.74 9.18
CA GLN A 127 -15.58 -10.31 8.92
C GLN A 127 -14.92 -9.68 7.70
N GLY A 128 -13.60 -9.53 7.75
CA GLY A 128 -12.81 -8.99 6.65
C GLY A 128 -11.37 -8.72 7.04
N HIS A 129 -10.54 -8.47 6.03
CA HIS A 129 -9.14 -8.10 6.23
C HIS A 129 -8.76 -6.95 5.28
N VAL A 130 -8.49 -5.79 5.82
CA VAL A 130 -8.06 -4.60 5.07
C VAL A 130 -6.59 -4.34 5.34
N VAL A 131 -5.76 -4.39 4.30
CA VAL A 131 -4.31 -4.13 4.40
C VAL A 131 -3.97 -2.92 3.54
N ILE A 132 -3.38 -1.92 4.16
CA ILE A 132 -3.07 -0.65 3.52
C ILE A 132 -1.55 -0.43 3.52
N THR A 133 -1.01 -0.01 2.37
CA THR A 133 0.42 0.29 2.23
C THR A 133 0.67 1.79 2.43
N GLY A 134 1.18 2.14 3.60
CA GLY A 134 1.71 3.46 3.92
C GLY A 134 3.13 3.68 3.35
N SER A 135 3.97 4.36 4.11
CA SER A 135 5.40 4.55 3.84
C SER A 135 6.10 5.12 5.06
N LEU A 136 7.42 4.91 5.16
CA LEU A 136 8.23 5.62 6.16
C LEU A 136 8.20 7.14 5.94
N SER A 137 8.05 7.62 4.70
CA SER A 137 7.92 9.05 4.39
C SER A 137 6.59 9.68 4.81
N GLY A 138 5.61 8.90 5.24
CA GLY A 138 4.35 9.41 5.78
C GLY A 138 4.40 9.78 7.26
N PHE A 139 5.48 9.47 7.98
CA PHE A 139 5.58 9.79 9.40
C PHE A 139 5.77 11.29 9.67
N ARG A 140 6.54 11.98 8.83
CA ARG A 140 6.78 13.42 8.90
C ARG A 140 7.23 13.94 7.54
N GLY A 141 6.93 15.22 7.21
CA GLY A 141 7.29 15.82 5.94
C GLY A 141 8.79 15.76 5.64
N LEU A 142 9.14 15.35 4.42
CA LEU A 142 10.53 15.22 3.95
C LEU A 142 10.78 16.16 2.79
N PRO A 143 11.97 16.76 2.69
CA PRO A 143 12.37 17.53 1.51
C PRO A 143 12.27 16.71 0.24
N GLY A 144 11.80 17.30 -0.83
CA GLY A 144 11.67 16.64 -2.14
C GLY A 144 10.54 15.62 -2.26
N ALA A 145 9.70 15.45 -1.23
CA ALA A 145 8.64 14.45 -1.20
C ALA A 145 7.25 15.00 -0.87
N THR A 146 6.99 16.30 -1.11
CA THR A 146 5.79 17.02 -0.62
C THR A 146 4.49 16.28 -0.93
N GLY A 147 4.16 16.02 -2.19
CA GLY A 147 2.91 15.34 -2.57
C GLY A 147 2.88 13.87 -2.09
N TYR A 148 4.00 13.18 -2.18
CA TYR A 148 4.09 11.78 -1.75
C TYR A 148 3.95 11.64 -0.23
N ALA A 149 4.73 12.42 0.54
CA ALA A 149 4.66 12.37 2.00
C ALA A 149 3.27 12.72 2.51
N ALA A 150 2.65 13.78 1.95
CA ALA A 150 1.28 14.17 2.28
C ALA A 150 0.26 13.05 1.99
N SER A 151 0.33 12.44 0.79
CA SER A 151 -0.57 11.35 0.42
C SER A 151 -0.41 10.11 1.32
N LYS A 152 0.84 9.77 1.69
CA LYS A 152 1.11 8.62 2.57
C LYS A 152 0.78 8.91 4.03
N ALA A 153 0.95 10.14 4.50
CA ALA A 153 0.46 10.55 5.82
C ALA A 153 -1.07 10.42 5.92
N GLY A 154 -1.80 10.88 4.89
CA GLY A 154 -3.26 10.73 4.81
C GLY A 154 -3.71 9.26 4.84
N VAL A 155 -3.05 8.40 4.06
CA VAL A 155 -3.31 6.94 4.07
C VAL A 155 -3.06 6.33 5.45
N MET A 156 -1.98 6.72 6.13
CA MET A 156 -1.64 6.19 7.45
C MET A 156 -2.69 6.63 8.50
N ALA A 157 -3.10 7.91 8.48
CA ALA A 157 -4.13 8.43 9.36
C ALA A 157 -5.48 7.73 9.12
N MET A 158 -5.86 7.52 7.84
CA MET A 158 -7.07 6.77 7.50
C MET A 158 -7.02 5.33 8.03
N ALA A 159 -5.88 4.64 7.89
CA ALA A 159 -5.72 3.28 8.40
C ALA A 159 -5.83 3.24 9.94
N GLU A 160 -5.30 4.23 10.65
CA GLU A 160 -5.41 4.34 12.11
C GLU A 160 -6.86 4.57 12.56
N SER A 161 -7.61 5.43 11.86
CA SER A 161 -9.04 5.65 12.14
C SER A 161 -9.87 4.40 11.87
N LEU A 162 -9.67 3.73 10.73
CA LEU A 162 -10.33 2.46 10.41
C LEU A 162 -10.03 1.38 11.46
N TYR A 163 -8.78 1.29 11.90
CA TYR A 163 -8.41 0.34 12.96
C TYR A 163 -9.11 0.63 14.28
N ALA A 164 -9.21 1.92 14.67
CA ALA A 164 -9.87 2.32 15.90
C ALA A 164 -11.37 1.99 15.88
N ASP A 165 -12.05 2.34 14.77
CA ASP A 165 -13.50 2.16 14.62
C ASP A 165 -13.91 0.68 14.49
N LEU A 166 -13.05 -0.15 13.88
CA LEU A 166 -13.35 -1.55 13.59
C LEU A 166 -12.85 -2.52 14.68
N ARG A 167 -12.32 -2.03 15.79
CA ARG A 167 -11.91 -2.89 16.91
C ARG A 167 -13.10 -3.69 17.45
N GLY A 168 -12.94 -5.02 17.49
CA GLY A 168 -13.99 -5.92 17.96
C GLY A 168 -15.10 -6.23 16.95
N SER A 169 -15.02 -5.71 15.73
CA SER A 169 -16.03 -5.95 14.67
C SER A 169 -15.85 -7.26 13.90
N GLY A 170 -14.76 -7.99 14.14
CA GLY A 170 -14.36 -9.15 13.31
C GLY A 170 -13.63 -8.75 12.03
N ILE A 171 -13.42 -7.45 11.77
CA ILE A 171 -12.64 -6.96 10.63
C ILE A 171 -11.23 -6.59 11.12
N THR A 172 -10.22 -7.19 10.49
CA THR A 172 -8.82 -6.85 10.76
C THR A 172 -8.36 -5.73 9.84
N VAL A 173 -7.79 -4.66 10.41
CA VAL A 173 -7.14 -3.59 9.65
C VAL A 173 -5.65 -3.64 9.92
N GLN A 174 -4.82 -3.62 8.87
CA GLN A 174 -3.38 -3.62 8.98
C GLN A 174 -2.73 -2.55 8.10
N LEU A 175 -1.65 -1.95 8.61
CA LEU A 175 -0.88 -0.91 7.96
C LEU A 175 0.59 -1.35 7.82
N ALA A 176 1.06 -1.47 6.57
CA ALA A 176 2.45 -1.75 6.26
C ALA A 176 3.14 -0.45 5.81
N ASN A 177 4.22 -0.06 6.48
CA ASN A 177 5.00 1.14 6.17
C ASN A 177 6.39 0.75 5.66
N PRO A 178 6.55 0.48 4.35
CA PRO A 178 7.85 0.19 3.76
C PRO A 178 8.76 1.43 3.70
N GLY A 179 10.07 1.17 3.72
CA GLY A 179 11.09 2.09 3.25
C GLY A 179 11.28 2.00 1.74
N PHE A 180 12.54 2.10 1.29
CA PHE A 180 12.86 1.98 -0.13
C PHE A 180 12.75 0.52 -0.60
N ILE A 181 12.00 0.31 -1.68
CA ILE A 181 11.88 -0.99 -2.36
C ILE A 181 12.29 -0.78 -3.81
N ARG A 182 13.11 -1.67 -4.38
CA ARG A 182 13.54 -1.64 -5.79
C ARG A 182 12.34 -1.87 -6.72
N THR A 183 11.78 -0.78 -7.22
CA THR A 183 10.62 -0.76 -8.11
C THR A 183 10.73 0.42 -9.06
N ARG A 184 9.90 0.47 -10.10
CA ARG A 184 9.83 1.62 -11.00
C ARG A 184 9.57 2.96 -10.28
N LEU A 185 8.96 2.94 -9.09
CA LEU A 185 8.78 4.16 -8.31
C LEU A 185 10.13 4.73 -7.84
N THR A 186 11.01 3.86 -7.36
CA THR A 186 12.31 4.24 -6.78
C THR A 186 13.40 4.44 -7.84
N GLU A 187 13.22 3.94 -9.06
CA GLU A 187 14.11 4.23 -10.20
C GLU A 187 14.19 5.71 -10.55
N LYS A 188 13.19 6.50 -10.13
CA LYS A 188 13.16 7.96 -10.33
C LYS A 188 14.04 8.75 -9.36
N ASN A 189 14.58 8.08 -8.35
CA ASN A 189 15.44 8.71 -7.35
C ASN A 189 16.86 8.85 -7.89
N ASP A 190 17.43 10.04 -7.72
CA ASP A 190 18.82 10.38 -8.05
C ASP A 190 19.73 10.45 -6.81
N PHE A 191 19.25 9.96 -5.67
CA PHE A 191 19.96 9.95 -4.40
C PHE A 191 20.17 8.54 -3.84
N SER A 192 21.11 8.42 -2.91
CA SER A 192 21.35 7.14 -2.22
C SER A 192 20.14 6.67 -1.42
N MET A 193 19.74 5.44 -1.62
CA MET A 193 18.64 4.78 -0.93
C MET A 193 19.17 3.75 0.06
N PRO A 194 19.49 4.16 1.31
CA PRO A 194 19.97 3.22 2.30
C PRO A 194 18.90 2.17 2.62
N PHE A 195 19.34 0.95 2.88
CA PHE A 195 18.48 -0.18 3.22
C PHE A 195 17.46 -0.50 2.13
N LEU A 196 17.81 -0.30 0.84
CA LEU A 196 16.97 -0.67 -0.28
C LEU A 196 16.66 -2.18 -0.23
N MET A 197 15.37 -2.51 -0.21
CA MET A 197 14.88 -3.89 -0.18
C MET A 197 14.52 -4.37 -1.59
N GLU A 198 14.67 -5.66 -1.83
CA GLU A 198 14.05 -6.28 -3.01
C GLU A 198 12.54 -6.45 -2.79
N PRO A 199 11.73 -6.46 -3.87
CA PRO A 199 10.28 -6.63 -3.75
C PRO A 199 9.86 -7.88 -2.99
N GLU A 200 10.58 -8.97 -3.15
CA GLU A 200 10.34 -10.25 -2.50
C GLU A 200 10.57 -10.19 -0.97
N ASP A 201 11.60 -9.47 -0.54
CA ASP A 201 11.89 -9.30 0.88
C ASP A 201 10.84 -8.39 1.55
N ALA A 202 10.47 -7.30 0.88
CA ALA A 202 9.41 -6.41 1.36
C ALA A 202 8.04 -7.10 1.38
N ALA A 203 7.75 -7.96 0.40
CA ALA A 203 6.55 -8.78 0.37
C ALA A 203 6.51 -9.78 1.53
N ARG A 204 7.66 -10.35 1.91
CA ARG A 204 7.75 -11.25 3.07
C ARG A 204 7.41 -10.52 4.37
N GLU A 205 7.95 -9.32 4.59
CA GLU A 205 7.60 -8.50 5.76
C GLU A 205 6.10 -8.16 5.82
N MET A 206 5.48 -7.85 4.67
CA MET A 206 4.03 -7.63 4.60
C MET A 206 3.25 -8.91 4.88
N PHE A 207 3.64 -10.03 4.27
CA PHE A 207 2.98 -11.31 4.46
C PHE A 207 3.07 -11.76 5.93
N ASP A 208 4.23 -11.59 6.56
CA ASP A 208 4.44 -11.89 7.98
C ASP A 208 3.56 -11.02 8.87
N LEU A 209 3.41 -9.72 8.56
CA LEU A 209 2.44 -8.87 9.23
C LEU A 209 1.02 -9.42 9.08
N MET A 210 0.63 -9.80 7.86
CA MET A 210 -0.72 -10.30 7.55
C MET A 210 -1.05 -11.60 8.28
N GLN A 211 -0.05 -12.40 8.68
CA GLN A 211 -0.23 -13.61 9.47
C GLN A 211 -0.47 -13.36 10.97
N THR A 212 -0.32 -12.12 11.43
CA THR A 212 -0.47 -11.72 12.83
C THR A 212 -1.72 -10.88 13.06
N ASP A 213 -2.01 -10.57 14.32
CA ASP A 213 -3.05 -9.61 14.71
C ASP A 213 -2.49 -8.21 15.00
N ARG A 214 -1.21 -7.97 14.70
CA ARG A 214 -0.59 -6.65 14.84
C ARG A 214 -1.21 -5.67 13.85
N PHE A 215 -1.51 -4.48 14.33
CA PHE A 215 -2.06 -3.42 13.48
C PHE A 215 -1.05 -2.94 12.43
N LYS A 216 0.20 -2.69 12.80
CA LYS A 216 1.16 -2.09 11.89
C LYS A 216 2.57 -2.69 11.97
N ALA A 217 3.25 -2.70 10.83
CA ALA A 217 4.68 -2.96 10.73
C ALA A 217 5.34 -1.87 9.89
N SER A 218 6.59 -1.54 10.24
CA SER A 218 7.44 -0.62 9.50
C SER A 218 8.77 -1.30 9.23
N PHE A 219 9.16 -1.37 7.98
CA PHE A 219 10.35 -2.14 7.57
C PHE A 219 11.17 -1.39 6.49
N PRO A 220 12.50 -1.62 6.40
CA PRO A 220 13.30 -2.44 7.33
C PRO A 220 13.27 -1.88 8.76
N THR A 221 13.22 -2.77 9.75
CA THR A 221 12.98 -2.37 11.16
C THR A 221 13.96 -1.31 11.65
N VAL A 222 15.27 -1.53 11.44
CA VAL A 222 16.32 -0.60 11.92
C VAL A 222 16.13 0.79 11.27
N PHE A 223 15.94 0.84 9.95
CA PHE A 223 15.74 2.09 9.23
C PHE A 223 14.44 2.80 9.65
N SER A 224 13.40 2.05 9.96
CA SER A 224 12.11 2.60 10.39
C SER A 224 12.20 3.39 11.71
N TRP A 225 13.11 3.04 12.59
CA TRP A 225 13.30 3.76 13.85
C TRP A 225 13.71 5.22 13.63
N LEU A 226 14.50 5.51 12.60
CA LEU A 226 14.87 6.88 12.25
C LEU A 226 13.63 7.76 12.02
N PHE A 227 12.65 7.26 11.26
CA PHE A 227 11.41 7.99 10.96
C PHE A 227 10.46 8.04 12.14
N ARG A 228 10.31 6.92 12.86
CA ARG A 228 9.43 6.84 14.01
C ARG A 228 9.89 7.73 15.17
N LEU A 229 11.18 7.75 15.46
CA LEU A 229 11.72 8.61 16.53
C LEU A 229 11.80 10.08 16.10
N SER A 230 11.98 10.35 14.82
CA SER A 230 12.05 11.74 14.32
C SER A 230 10.75 12.53 14.56
N GLN A 231 9.62 11.87 14.74
CA GLN A 231 8.35 12.53 15.08
C GLN A 231 8.39 13.27 16.44
N PHE A 232 9.23 12.81 17.35
CA PHE A 232 9.38 13.40 18.67
C PHE A 232 10.45 14.51 18.73
N LEU A 233 11.20 14.70 17.64
CA LEU A 233 12.18 15.79 17.57
C LEU A 233 11.46 17.15 17.45
N PRO A 234 11.92 18.18 18.19
CA PRO A 234 11.45 19.53 17.94
C PRO A 234 11.82 19.97 16.51
N ASP A 235 11.04 20.89 15.91
CA ASP A 235 11.18 21.28 14.51
C ASP A 235 12.60 21.72 14.14
N TRP A 236 13.26 22.50 14.99
CA TRP A 236 14.62 22.96 14.74
C TRP A 236 15.63 21.81 14.61
N ALA A 237 15.48 20.74 15.39
CA ALA A 237 16.36 19.56 15.33
C ALA A 237 16.02 18.70 14.11
N TYR A 238 14.73 18.49 13.85
CA TYR A 238 14.26 17.71 12.70
C TYR A 238 14.75 18.32 11.37
N TYR A 239 14.46 19.61 11.14
CA TYR A 239 14.82 20.24 9.87
C TYR A 239 16.32 20.45 9.70
N ARG A 240 17.09 20.56 10.81
CA ARG A 240 18.56 20.54 10.75
C ARG A 240 19.12 19.19 10.28
N LEU A 241 18.43 18.11 10.62
CA LEU A 241 18.85 16.74 10.26
C LEU A 241 18.42 16.34 8.84
N PHE A 242 17.19 16.68 8.43
CA PHE A 242 16.59 16.18 7.20
C PHE A 242 16.54 17.21 6.05
N ALA A 243 16.60 18.52 6.32
CA ALA A 243 16.58 19.53 5.27
C ALA A 243 18.01 19.78 4.76
N PRO A 244 18.25 19.72 3.45
CA PRO A 244 19.54 20.14 2.89
C PRO A 244 19.75 21.63 3.17
N LYS A 245 21.00 22.01 3.52
CA LYS A 245 21.44 23.40 3.63
C LYS A 245 21.74 23.95 2.24
#